data_a0539263aeaef863bd80415686eac531
#
_entry.id   a0539263aeaef863bd80415686eac531
#
_cell.length_a   1.000
_cell.length_b   1.000
_cell.length_c   1.000
_cell.angle_alpha   90.00
_cell.angle_beta   90.00
_cell.angle_gamma   90.00
#
_symmetry.space_group_name_H-M   'P 1'
#
loop_
_entity.id
_entity.type
_entity.pdbx_description
1 polymer ?
#
loop_
_entity_poly.entity_id
_entity_poly.type
_entity_poly.pdbx_seq_one_letter_code
_entity_poly.pdbx_strand_id
1 'polypeptide(L)'
;RGTAWHLAFRVLVQHPDKADQLEAATGLPKDTLAEIEAQARALTSWLSDQGFDRLHFELPFQEVAADGSETNAIIDLLAEGQNSLLIVDHKSGACPDPEARFATYLPQLAAYAELIRKAWPDKQIKGIAINWMSEGTLSFSRVPQEVLT
;
A
#
# COMPACT_ATOMS: atom_id res chain seq x y z
N ARG A 1 -10.49 10.75 -8.81
CA ARG A 1 -9.74 9.78 -9.61
C ARG A 1 -8.94 8.79 -8.77
N GLY A 2 -8.16 9.29 -7.80
CA GLY A 2 -7.40 8.43 -6.92
C GLY A 2 -8.26 7.47 -6.12
N THR A 3 -9.38 7.94 -5.60
CA THR A 3 -10.32 7.13 -4.83
C THR A 3 -10.90 5.98 -5.64
N ALA A 4 -11.27 6.24 -6.91
CA ALA A 4 -11.82 5.20 -7.78
C ALA A 4 -10.79 4.12 -8.08
N TRP A 5 -9.54 4.49 -8.33
CA TRP A 5 -8.46 3.55 -8.57
C TRP A 5 -8.16 2.70 -7.32
N HIS A 6 -8.11 3.33 -6.14
CA HIS A 6 -7.88 2.62 -4.88
C HIS A 6 -9.00 1.62 -4.62
N LEU A 7 -10.26 2.03 -4.82
CA LEU A 7 -11.40 1.14 -4.63
C LEU A 7 -11.34 -0.05 -5.57
N ALA A 8 -11.10 0.21 -6.86
CA ALA A 8 -11.03 -0.84 -7.86
C ALA A 8 -9.90 -1.83 -7.54
N PHE A 9 -8.74 -1.32 -7.18
CA PHE A 9 -7.60 -2.16 -6.84
C PHE A 9 -7.91 -3.08 -5.64
N ARG A 10 -8.47 -2.50 -4.58
CA ARG A 10 -8.81 -3.26 -3.37
C ARG A 10 -9.83 -4.35 -3.67
N VAL A 11 -10.91 -4.00 -4.40
CA VAL A 11 -11.95 -4.97 -4.73
C VAL A 11 -11.39 -6.10 -5.59
N LEU A 12 -10.55 -5.78 -6.57
CA LEU A 12 -9.97 -6.80 -7.44
C LEU A 12 -9.01 -7.74 -6.71
N VAL A 13 -8.35 -7.25 -5.66
CA VAL A 13 -7.51 -8.10 -4.83
C VAL A 13 -8.34 -8.93 -3.85
N GLN A 14 -9.28 -8.31 -3.13
CA GLN A 14 -10.04 -8.96 -2.07
C GLN A 14 -11.23 -9.78 -2.58
N HIS A 15 -11.88 -9.29 -3.63
CA HIS A 15 -13.14 -9.85 -4.13
C HIS A 15 -13.15 -9.86 -5.65
N PRO A 16 -12.27 -10.66 -6.29
CA PRO A 16 -12.19 -10.67 -7.76
C PRO A 16 -13.49 -11.11 -8.44
N ASP A 17 -14.36 -11.82 -7.71
CA ASP A 17 -15.68 -12.22 -8.19
C ASP A 17 -16.63 -11.03 -8.40
N LYS A 18 -16.31 -9.87 -7.80
CA LYS A 18 -17.12 -8.65 -7.92
C LYS A 18 -16.62 -7.70 -8.99
N ALA A 19 -15.69 -8.13 -9.84
CA ALA A 19 -15.12 -7.28 -10.89
C ALA A 19 -16.19 -6.69 -11.82
N ASP A 20 -17.25 -7.44 -12.11
CA ASP A 20 -18.32 -7.00 -13.00
C ASP A 20 -19.08 -5.77 -12.50
N GLN A 21 -19.03 -5.51 -11.19
CA GLN A 21 -19.76 -4.40 -10.57
C GLN A 21 -18.91 -3.11 -10.53
N LEU A 22 -17.63 -3.19 -10.83
CA LEU A 22 -16.71 -2.07 -10.64
C LEU A 22 -16.93 -0.93 -11.63
N GLU A 23 -17.33 -1.23 -12.87
CA GLU A 23 -17.56 -0.20 -13.86
C GLU A 23 -18.65 0.78 -13.36
N ALA A 24 -19.75 0.24 -12.86
CA ALA A 24 -20.84 1.06 -12.33
C ALA A 24 -20.44 1.78 -11.04
N ALA A 25 -19.70 1.10 -10.16
CA ALA A 25 -19.34 1.64 -8.85
C ALA A 25 -18.26 2.72 -8.93
N THR A 26 -17.33 2.61 -9.86
CA THR A 26 -16.17 3.52 -9.95
C THR A 26 -16.24 4.52 -11.09
N GLY A 27 -17.05 4.24 -12.11
CA GLY A 27 -17.07 5.06 -13.33
C GLY A 27 -15.85 4.87 -14.22
N LEU A 28 -14.97 3.91 -13.90
CA LEU A 28 -13.78 3.66 -14.70
C LEU A 28 -14.12 2.80 -15.92
N PRO A 29 -13.49 3.09 -17.09
CA PRO A 29 -13.70 2.28 -18.29
C PRO A 29 -13.22 0.84 -18.11
N LYS A 30 -13.78 -0.07 -18.89
CA LYS A 30 -13.41 -1.49 -18.84
C LYS A 30 -11.92 -1.72 -19.09
N ASP A 31 -11.33 -0.96 -20.01
CA ASP A 31 -9.91 -1.09 -20.33
C ASP A 31 -9.04 -0.73 -19.11
N THR A 32 -9.42 0.33 -18.41
CA THR A 32 -8.73 0.75 -17.18
C THR A 32 -8.88 -0.30 -16.09
N LEU A 33 -10.08 -0.85 -15.93
CA LEU A 33 -10.33 -1.89 -14.94
C LEU A 33 -9.54 -3.16 -15.24
N ALA A 34 -9.40 -3.53 -16.51
CA ALA A 34 -8.59 -4.69 -16.92
C ALA A 34 -7.11 -4.46 -16.59
N GLU A 35 -6.63 -3.25 -16.78
CA GLU A 35 -5.26 -2.88 -16.42
C GLU A 35 -5.03 -2.95 -14.92
N ILE A 36 -5.97 -2.43 -14.13
CA ILE A 36 -5.89 -2.49 -12.66
C ILE A 36 -5.93 -3.94 -12.20
N GLU A 37 -6.76 -4.77 -12.82
CA GLU A 37 -6.82 -6.20 -12.48
C GLU A 37 -5.48 -6.89 -12.71
N ALA A 38 -4.84 -6.62 -13.85
CA ALA A 38 -3.53 -7.18 -14.15
C ALA A 38 -2.48 -6.75 -13.11
N GLN A 39 -2.52 -5.48 -12.71
CA GLN A 39 -1.61 -4.96 -11.69
C GLN A 39 -1.89 -5.57 -10.32
N ALA A 40 -3.16 -5.75 -9.97
CA ALA A 40 -3.53 -6.36 -8.71
C ALA A 40 -3.04 -7.81 -8.61
N ARG A 41 -3.17 -8.56 -9.70
CA ARG A 41 -2.66 -9.94 -9.77
C ARG A 41 -1.14 -9.96 -9.65
N ALA A 42 -0.46 -9.06 -10.36
CA ALA A 42 1.00 -8.99 -10.33
C ALA A 42 1.50 -8.65 -8.93
N LEU A 43 0.89 -7.69 -8.27
CA LEU A 43 1.27 -7.31 -6.91
C LEU A 43 1.00 -8.44 -5.93
N THR A 44 -0.16 -9.06 -5.99
CA THR A 44 -0.52 -10.16 -5.11
C THR A 44 0.43 -11.34 -5.27
N SER A 45 0.76 -11.67 -6.52
CA SER A 45 1.71 -12.75 -6.82
C SER A 45 3.11 -12.43 -6.28
N TRP A 46 3.57 -11.19 -6.48
CA TRP A 46 4.86 -10.76 -5.96
C TRP A 46 4.90 -10.83 -4.43
N LEU A 47 3.85 -10.36 -3.76
CA LEU A 47 3.78 -10.41 -2.30
C LEU A 47 3.79 -11.85 -1.79
N SER A 48 3.03 -12.72 -2.44
CA SER A 48 3.00 -14.14 -2.09
C SER A 48 4.39 -14.77 -2.25
N ASP A 49 5.08 -14.47 -3.34
CA ASP A 49 6.43 -14.98 -3.59
C ASP A 49 7.43 -14.49 -2.53
N GLN A 50 7.19 -13.31 -1.95
CA GLN A 50 8.01 -12.76 -0.88
C GLN A 50 7.64 -13.30 0.51
N GLY A 51 6.61 -14.13 0.58
CA GLY A 51 6.17 -14.74 1.85
C GLY A 51 5.10 -13.96 2.59
N PHE A 52 4.48 -12.98 1.96
CA PHE A 52 3.40 -12.19 2.57
C PHE A 52 2.06 -12.81 2.17
N ASP A 53 1.47 -13.58 3.07
CA ASP A 53 0.25 -14.34 2.81
C ASP A 53 -1.02 -13.69 3.39
N ARG A 54 -0.88 -12.67 4.22
CA ARG A 54 -1.99 -11.91 4.78
C ARG A 54 -1.92 -10.46 4.34
N LEU A 55 -3.05 -9.94 3.87
CA LEU A 55 -3.14 -8.57 3.38
C LEU A 55 -4.19 -7.81 4.19
N HIS A 56 -3.78 -6.64 4.72
CA HIS A 56 -4.67 -5.74 5.45
C HIS A 56 -4.84 -4.47 4.64
N PHE A 57 -6.08 -4.14 4.30
CA PHE A 57 -6.39 -2.99 3.46
C PHE A 57 -6.96 -1.85 4.29
N GLU A 58 -6.54 -0.62 3.95
CA GLU A 58 -7.05 0.61 4.56
C GLU A 58 -7.02 0.55 6.08
N LEU A 59 -5.85 0.22 6.61
CA LEU A 59 -5.65 0.01 8.03
C LEU A 59 -5.47 1.37 8.73
N PRO A 60 -6.40 1.76 9.64
CA PRO A 60 -6.29 3.03 10.33
C PRO A 60 -5.38 2.94 11.55
N PHE A 61 -4.61 4.00 11.77
CA PHE A 61 -3.79 4.17 12.97
C PHE A 61 -4.03 5.53 13.57
N GLN A 62 -4.01 5.58 14.89
CA GLN A 62 -4.09 6.81 15.65
C GLN A 62 -3.01 6.80 16.73
N GLU A 63 -2.29 7.91 16.84
CA GLU A 63 -1.31 8.10 17.90
C GLU A 63 -1.60 9.43 18.60
N VAL A 64 -1.65 9.43 19.93
CA VAL A 64 -1.81 10.63 20.73
C VAL A 64 -0.48 10.91 21.41
N ALA A 65 0.10 12.07 21.11
CA ALA A 65 1.36 12.50 21.69
C ALA A 65 1.17 13.01 23.12
N ALA A 66 2.29 13.16 23.84
CA ALA A 66 2.27 13.63 25.22
C ALA A 66 1.63 15.02 25.38
N ASP A 67 1.72 15.87 24.34
CA ASP A 67 1.12 17.20 24.33
C ASP A 67 -0.38 17.20 23.97
N GLY A 68 -0.97 16.02 23.76
CA GLY A 68 -2.36 15.87 23.38
C GLY A 68 -2.63 15.93 21.89
N SER A 69 -1.61 16.20 21.06
CA SER A 69 -1.80 16.20 19.61
C SER A 69 -2.05 14.78 19.09
N GLU A 70 -2.86 14.67 18.04
CA GLU A 70 -3.22 13.40 17.46
C GLU A 70 -2.64 13.27 16.05
N THR A 71 -2.11 12.09 15.76
CA THR A 71 -1.70 11.72 14.40
C THR A 71 -2.61 10.60 13.94
N ASN A 72 -3.30 10.81 12.81
CA ASN A 72 -4.14 9.80 12.19
C ASN A 72 -3.53 9.41 10.87
N ALA A 73 -3.47 8.12 10.60
CA ALA A 73 -2.92 7.59 9.35
C ALA A 73 -3.79 6.43 8.87
N ILE A 74 -3.93 6.33 7.56
CA ILE A 74 -4.56 5.18 6.93
C ILE A 74 -3.52 4.57 6.00
N ILE A 75 -3.19 3.31 6.25
CA ILE A 75 -2.22 2.59 5.42
C ILE A 75 -3.00 1.82 4.38
N ASP A 76 -2.73 2.09 3.10
CA ASP A 76 -3.47 1.50 1.99
C ASP A 76 -3.42 -0.02 2.01
N LEU A 77 -2.23 -0.57 2.21
CA LEU A 77 -2.02 -2.01 2.24
C LEU A 77 -0.86 -2.34 3.17
N LEU A 78 -1.11 -3.19 4.13
CA LEU A 78 -0.07 -3.80 4.96
C LEU A 78 -0.03 -5.28 4.64
N ALA A 79 1.08 -5.74 4.08
CA ALA A 79 1.28 -7.15 3.80
C ALA A 79 2.00 -7.79 4.99
N GLU A 80 1.44 -8.88 5.47
CA GLU A 80 1.93 -9.58 6.65
C GLU A 80 2.40 -10.98 6.29
N GLY A 81 3.66 -11.28 6.62
CA GLY A 81 4.21 -12.62 6.58
C GLY A 81 4.37 -13.18 7.98
N GLN A 82 5.05 -14.31 8.10
CA GLN A 82 5.22 -14.97 9.39
C GLN A 82 6.00 -14.11 10.38
N ASN A 83 7.10 -13.49 9.94
CA ASN A 83 7.98 -12.69 10.79
C ASN A 83 8.21 -11.28 10.29
N SER A 84 7.53 -10.87 9.22
CA SER A 84 7.82 -9.60 8.57
C SER A 84 6.56 -8.91 8.07
N LEU A 85 6.68 -7.61 7.88
CA LEU A 85 5.63 -6.74 7.36
C LEU A 85 6.18 -5.91 6.21
N LEU A 86 5.32 -5.58 5.26
CA LEU A 86 5.63 -4.69 4.16
C LEU A 86 4.53 -3.65 4.03
N ILE A 87 4.90 -2.38 4.02
CA ILE A 87 3.95 -1.28 3.84
C ILE A 87 3.88 -0.96 2.35
N VAL A 88 2.68 -0.93 1.80
CA VAL A 88 2.45 -0.56 0.40
C VAL A 88 1.50 0.62 0.36
N ASP A 89 1.92 1.69 -0.29
CA ASP A 89 1.11 2.88 -0.52
C ASP A 89 0.78 2.94 -2.01
N HIS A 90 -0.47 3.24 -2.34
CA HIS A 90 -0.92 3.32 -3.73
C HIS A 90 -0.96 4.77 -4.18
N LYS A 91 -0.39 5.06 -5.35
CA LYS A 91 -0.46 6.38 -5.97
C LYS A 91 -0.99 6.23 -7.40
N SER A 92 -2.01 7.01 -7.74
CA SER A 92 -2.67 6.94 -9.04
C SER A 92 -2.25 8.05 -10.02
N GLY A 93 -1.49 9.03 -9.55
CA GLY A 93 -1.04 10.14 -10.40
C GLY A 93 0.10 9.73 -11.32
N ALA A 94 0.35 10.58 -12.35
CA ALA A 94 1.48 10.40 -13.25
C ALA A 94 2.79 10.44 -12.46
N CYS A 95 3.74 9.63 -12.87
CA CYS A 95 5.02 9.52 -12.18
C CYS A 95 6.17 9.52 -13.19
N PRO A 96 6.53 10.71 -13.75
CA PRO A 96 7.62 10.79 -14.73
C PRO A 96 8.99 10.45 -14.14
N ASP A 97 9.16 10.62 -12.83
CA ASP A 97 10.40 10.30 -12.13
C ASP A 97 10.05 9.55 -10.83
N PRO A 98 9.88 8.21 -10.90
CA PRO A 98 9.50 7.43 -9.72
C PRO A 98 10.48 7.55 -8.56
N GLU A 99 11.76 7.63 -8.84
CA GLU A 99 12.79 7.69 -7.80
C GLU A 99 12.70 8.98 -6.99
N ALA A 100 12.60 10.13 -7.68
CA ALA A 100 12.45 11.42 -7.02
C ALA A 100 11.12 11.52 -6.26
N ARG A 101 10.03 11.01 -6.86
CA ARG A 101 8.72 11.00 -6.20
C ARG A 101 8.72 10.10 -4.97
N PHE A 102 9.38 8.95 -5.04
CA PHE A 102 9.50 8.06 -3.88
C PHE A 102 10.21 8.78 -2.73
N ALA A 103 11.32 9.45 -3.02
CA ALA A 103 12.06 10.20 -2.00
C ALA A 103 11.18 11.26 -1.33
N THR A 104 10.28 11.90 -2.07
CA THR A 104 9.35 12.90 -1.54
C THR A 104 8.39 12.29 -0.50
N TYR A 105 7.92 11.07 -0.72
CA TYR A 105 6.97 10.41 0.18
C TYR A 105 7.64 9.65 1.32
N LEU A 106 8.94 9.42 1.24
CA LEU A 106 9.65 8.57 2.20
C LEU A 106 9.50 9.01 3.67
N PRO A 107 9.53 10.31 4.02
CA PRO A 107 9.32 10.70 5.41
C PRO A 107 7.94 10.31 5.97
N GLN A 108 6.89 10.43 5.16
CA GLN A 108 5.54 10.02 5.55
C GLN A 108 5.48 8.50 5.77
N LEU A 109 6.08 7.75 4.86
CA LEU A 109 6.07 6.29 4.92
C LEU A 109 6.92 5.78 6.10
N ALA A 110 8.01 6.47 6.43
CA ALA A 110 8.81 6.16 7.59
C ALA A 110 8.02 6.38 8.90
N ALA A 111 7.19 7.43 8.94
CA ALA A 111 6.29 7.67 10.07
C ALA A 111 5.26 6.55 10.21
N TYR A 112 4.71 6.07 9.09
CA TYR A 112 3.80 4.91 9.10
C TYR A 112 4.52 3.66 9.62
N ALA A 113 5.76 3.43 9.19
CA ALA A 113 6.55 2.30 9.65
C ALA A 113 6.74 2.33 11.17
N GLU A 114 6.97 3.50 11.74
CA GLU A 114 7.10 3.66 13.19
C GLU A 114 5.82 3.27 13.92
N LEU A 115 4.65 3.71 13.42
CA LEU A 115 3.36 3.34 14.00
C LEU A 115 3.13 1.83 13.94
N ILE A 116 3.44 1.22 12.83
CA ILE A 116 3.26 -0.22 12.63
C ILE A 116 4.21 -1.01 13.52
N ARG A 117 5.45 -0.57 13.67
CA ARG A 117 6.42 -1.22 14.54
C ARG A 117 5.92 -1.31 15.98
N LYS A 118 5.25 -0.26 16.45
CA LYS A 118 4.66 -0.23 17.78
C LYS A 118 3.48 -1.21 17.91
N ALA A 119 2.69 -1.36 16.84
CA ALA A 119 1.53 -2.23 16.84
C ALA A 119 1.90 -3.71 16.70
N TRP A 120 3.00 -4.02 16.01
CA TRP A 120 3.50 -5.38 15.79
C TRP A 120 4.96 -5.48 16.22
N PRO A 121 5.25 -5.43 17.54
CA PRO A 121 6.65 -5.43 18.00
C PRO A 121 7.41 -6.73 17.70
N ASP A 122 6.70 -7.83 17.46
CA ASP A 122 7.31 -9.13 17.20
C ASP A 122 7.63 -9.36 15.72
N LYS A 123 7.26 -8.40 14.85
CA LYS A 123 7.48 -8.53 13.42
C LYS A 123 8.41 -7.44 12.92
N GLN A 124 9.24 -7.79 11.96
CA GLN A 124 10.20 -6.87 11.35
C GLN A 124 9.57 -6.20 10.13
N ILE A 125 9.67 -4.89 10.04
CA ILE A 125 9.26 -4.17 8.84
C ILE A 125 10.36 -4.33 7.81
N LYS A 126 10.08 -5.10 6.76
CA LYS A 126 11.06 -5.43 5.74
C LYS A 126 11.30 -4.28 4.78
N GLY A 127 10.27 -3.49 4.52
CA GLY A 127 10.40 -2.37 3.61
C GLY A 127 9.12 -1.58 3.44
N ILE A 128 9.24 -0.59 2.56
CA ILE A 128 8.15 0.31 2.17
C ILE A 128 8.12 0.33 0.66
N ALA A 129 6.92 0.19 0.08
CA ALA A 129 6.75 0.22 -1.36
C ALA A 129 5.69 1.23 -1.76
N ILE A 130 5.87 1.86 -2.90
CA ILE A 130 4.84 2.66 -3.54
C ILE A 130 4.43 1.95 -4.83
N ASN A 131 3.14 1.67 -4.94
CA ASN A 131 2.55 1.11 -6.12
C ASN A 131 2.04 2.25 -7.01
N TRP A 132 2.75 2.52 -8.10
CA TRP A 132 2.38 3.57 -9.06
C TRP A 132 1.34 2.99 -10.02
N MET A 133 0.07 3.09 -9.65
CA MET A 133 -1.00 2.38 -10.33
C MET A 133 -1.16 2.78 -11.80
N SER A 134 -0.97 4.06 -12.12
CA SER A 134 -1.10 4.53 -13.51
C SER A 134 0.05 4.08 -14.40
N GLU A 135 1.20 3.77 -13.81
CA GLU A 135 2.40 3.36 -14.54
C GLU A 135 2.63 1.84 -14.52
N GLY A 136 1.92 1.13 -13.66
CA GLY A 136 2.11 -0.31 -13.49
C GLY A 136 3.46 -0.70 -12.93
N THR A 137 4.09 0.18 -12.15
CA THR A 137 5.41 -0.05 -11.57
C THR A 137 5.37 0.04 -10.05
N LEU A 138 6.37 -0.56 -9.41
CA LEU A 138 6.51 -0.57 -7.97
C LEU A 138 7.88 -0.05 -7.58
N SER A 139 7.91 0.97 -6.71
CA SER A 139 9.14 1.41 -6.07
C SER A 139 9.23 0.77 -4.69
N PHE A 140 10.40 0.25 -4.35
CA PHE A 140 10.58 -0.48 -3.10
C PHE A 140 11.86 -0.02 -2.42
N SER A 141 11.80 0.19 -1.11
CA SER A 141 12.97 0.49 -0.30
C SER A 141 12.96 -0.35 0.97
N ARG A 142 14.07 -0.97 1.29
CA ARG A 142 14.23 -1.64 2.58
C ARG A 142 14.36 -0.58 3.67
N VAL A 143 13.76 -0.86 4.83
CA VAL A 143 13.86 0.01 5.98
C VAL A 143 14.83 -0.62 6.97
N PRO A 144 16.04 -0.06 7.15
CA PRO A 144 16.96 -0.55 8.17
C PRO A 144 16.36 -0.40 9.56
N GLN A 145 16.53 -1.40 10.42
CA GLN A 145 15.96 -1.38 11.76
C GLN A 145 16.45 -0.20 12.59
N GLU A 146 17.71 0.19 12.42
CA GLU A 146 18.27 1.32 13.15
C GLU A 146 17.63 2.66 12.81
N VAL A 147 16.94 2.77 11.67
CA VAL A 147 16.22 4.00 11.29
C VAL A 147 14.91 4.13 12.08
N LEU A 148 14.39 3.00 12.58
CA LEU A 148 13.11 2.95 13.29
C LEU A 148 13.24 3.03 14.81
N THR A 149 14.45 3.02 15.30
CA THR A 149 14.70 3.16 16.73
C THR A 149 14.90 4.61 17.13
#